data_84f5b42a4606e04f0efb7e14dfc33c5d
#
_entry.id   84f5b42a4606e04f0efb7e14dfc33c5d
#
_cell.length_a   1.000
_cell.length_b   1.000
_cell.length_c   1.000
_cell.angle_alpha   90.00
_cell.angle_beta   90.00
_cell.angle_gamma   90.00
#
_symmetry.space_group_name_H-M   'P 1'
#
loop_
_entity.id
_entity.type
_entity.pdbx_description
1 polymer ?
#
loop_
_entity_poly.entity_id
_entity_poly.type
_entity_poly.pdbx_seq_one_letter_code
_entity_poly.pdbx_strand_id
1 'polypeptide(L)'
;MVEAVHRGNRIMQVGSQRVSSIVYEKARELYSSGALGDVFFIEGSSDRNSPSGAWVYPIPPDASEQTIDWNAFLGDAPKRPFDAARFFRWRCFSDYGEGLAGDLFVHLLSGIYFISGTNEAPQRAQTSGGLFRWKDGRDFPDLIETLYDYPKFRVVLRCNLNNAGGEPIKFHGTKGTMEINGQTLTFTPQDTTLKPEGYSIKGWPARLRKEYLAQWDVDHPAPGPLDYQVVEAETFTAPQGYSDVSAHQANFFNAVRTRKPTVENEVFGNHAAIGCHLANYAYFKNTIATWDAGAKTIRG
;
A
#
# COMPACT_ATOMS: atom_id res chain seq x y z
N MET A 1 -21.64 -3.89 -0.99
CA MET A 1 -21.19 -5.03 -0.14
C MET A 1 -21.30 -4.69 1.34
N VAL A 2 -20.74 -3.57 1.85
CA VAL A 2 -20.77 -3.18 3.29
C VAL A 2 -22.20 -3.28 3.86
N GLU A 3 -23.17 -2.58 3.25
CA GLU A 3 -24.58 -2.61 3.70
C GLU A 3 -25.20 -4.01 3.68
N ALA A 4 -24.84 -4.85 2.70
CA ALA A 4 -25.36 -6.21 2.61
C ALA A 4 -24.81 -7.11 3.72
N VAL A 5 -23.53 -6.95 4.09
CA VAL A 5 -22.91 -7.67 5.20
C VAL A 5 -23.56 -7.28 6.52
N HIS A 6 -23.74 -5.98 6.78
CA HIS A 6 -24.41 -5.49 8.00
C HIS A 6 -25.86 -5.93 8.06
N ARG A 7 -26.65 -5.77 7.01
CA ARG A 7 -28.06 -6.19 6.96
C ARG A 7 -28.22 -7.69 7.15
N GLY A 8 -27.29 -8.48 6.57
CA GLY A 8 -27.32 -9.94 6.68
C GLY A 8 -26.70 -10.49 7.96
N ASN A 9 -26.08 -9.63 8.78
CA ASN A 9 -25.28 -10.02 9.95
C ASN A 9 -24.29 -11.17 9.62
N ARG A 10 -23.53 -11.00 8.54
CA ARG A 10 -22.58 -12.01 8.06
C ARG A 10 -21.16 -11.61 8.40
N ILE A 11 -20.27 -12.61 8.41
CA ILE A 11 -18.83 -12.40 8.50
C ILE A 11 -18.30 -12.30 7.08
N MET A 12 -17.54 -11.26 6.81
CA MET A 12 -16.81 -11.05 5.57
C MET A 12 -15.34 -10.82 5.89
N GLN A 13 -14.47 -11.34 5.06
CA GLN A 13 -13.04 -11.03 5.05
C GLN A 13 -12.62 -10.72 3.63
N VAL A 14 -11.88 -9.62 3.47
CA VAL A 14 -11.25 -9.26 2.20
C VAL A 14 -9.91 -9.99 2.07
N GLY A 15 -9.47 -10.30 0.85
CA GLY A 15 -8.40 -11.26 0.61
C GLY A 15 -6.99 -10.68 0.59
N SER A 16 -6.74 -9.49 1.16
CA SER A 16 -5.39 -8.90 1.21
C SER A 16 -4.59 -9.50 2.38
N GLN A 17 -4.21 -10.75 2.25
CA GLN A 17 -3.71 -11.63 3.31
C GLN A 17 -2.55 -11.07 4.15
N ARG A 18 -1.79 -10.09 3.66
CA ARG A 18 -0.62 -9.52 4.36
C ARG A 18 -0.95 -8.89 5.70
N VAL A 19 -2.18 -8.40 5.88
CA VAL A 19 -2.67 -7.87 7.17
C VAL A 19 -2.74 -8.94 8.28
N SER A 20 -2.63 -10.21 7.94
CA SER A 20 -2.52 -11.33 8.89
C SER A 20 -1.07 -11.82 9.09
N SER A 21 -0.09 -11.12 8.52
CA SER A 21 1.33 -11.47 8.66
C SER A 21 1.89 -11.01 10.00
N ILE A 22 2.63 -11.90 10.67
CA ILE A 22 3.38 -11.55 11.90
C ILE A 22 4.42 -10.45 11.65
N VAL A 23 4.92 -10.31 10.41
CA VAL A 23 5.83 -9.22 10.02
C VAL A 23 5.09 -7.87 10.05
N TYR A 24 3.84 -7.84 9.60
CA TYR A 24 3.00 -6.65 9.64
C TYR A 24 2.52 -6.34 11.06
N GLU A 25 2.28 -7.37 11.89
CA GLU A 25 2.00 -7.18 13.32
C GLU A 25 3.20 -6.53 14.02
N LYS A 26 4.42 -7.01 13.77
CA LYS A 26 5.65 -6.41 14.30
C LYS A 26 5.85 -4.97 13.80
N ALA A 27 5.55 -4.70 12.53
CA ALA A 27 5.58 -3.35 11.98
C ALA A 27 4.59 -2.42 12.70
N ARG A 28 3.38 -2.91 12.97
CA ARG A 28 2.36 -2.17 13.71
C ARG A 28 2.77 -1.89 15.16
N GLU A 29 3.44 -2.83 15.81
CA GLU A 29 4.01 -2.61 17.15
C GLU A 29 5.03 -1.46 17.14
N LEU A 30 6.00 -1.48 16.21
CA LEU A 30 7.00 -0.42 16.06
C LEU A 30 6.37 0.93 15.72
N TYR A 31 5.39 0.95 14.83
CA TYR A 31 4.64 2.17 14.50
C TYR A 31 3.91 2.72 15.75
N SER A 32 3.20 1.87 16.46
CA SER A 32 2.37 2.25 17.61
C SER A 32 3.19 2.63 18.85
N SER A 33 4.42 2.10 19.00
CA SER A 33 5.33 2.46 20.09
C SER A 33 5.93 3.86 19.94
N GLY A 34 5.79 4.48 18.74
CA GLY A 34 6.41 5.76 18.43
C GLY A 34 7.91 5.66 18.12
N ALA A 35 8.43 4.45 17.86
CA ALA A 35 9.83 4.24 17.48
C ALA A 35 10.23 5.02 16.21
N LEU A 36 9.28 5.20 15.27
CA LEU A 36 9.51 5.98 14.06
C LEU A 36 9.38 7.50 14.29
N GLY A 37 8.84 7.95 15.41
CA GLY A 37 8.40 9.34 15.60
C GLY A 37 7.17 9.65 14.73
N ASP A 38 7.06 10.90 14.24
CA ASP A 38 5.99 11.29 13.32
C ASP A 38 6.27 10.75 11.92
N VAL A 39 5.44 9.83 11.46
CA VAL A 39 5.52 9.33 10.09
C VAL A 39 4.86 10.34 9.16
N PHE A 40 5.59 10.81 8.17
CA PHE A 40 5.16 11.85 7.23
C PHE A 40 5.12 11.37 5.78
N PHE A 41 5.84 10.29 5.44
CA PHE A 41 5.91 9.75 4.10
C PHE A 41 5.97 8.22 4.12
N ILE A 42 5.22 7.59 3.21
CA ILE A 42 5.19 6.14 3.02
C ILE A 42 5.33 5.86 1.53
N GLU A 43 6.19 4.92 1.17
CA GLU A 43 6.33 4.46 -0.21
C GLU A 43 6.15 2.94 -0.27
N GLY A 44 5.59 2.47 -1.38
CA GLY A 44 5.43 1.05 -1.62
C GLY A 44 5.48 0.70 -3.10
N SER A 45 5.96 -0.48 -3.40
CA SER A 45 5.94 -0.96 -4.78
C SER A 45 5.52 -2.41 -4.89
N SER A 46 5.04 -2.79 -6.09
CA SER A 46 4.86 -4.18 -6.50
C SER A 46 5.40 -4.31 -7.91
N ASP A 47 6.64 -4.78 -8.01
CA ASP A 47 7.40 -4.83 -9.25
C ASP A 47 7.60 -6.28 -9.69
N ARG A 48 7.13 -6.63 -10.88
CA ARG A 48 7.12 -7.99 -11.44
C ARG A 48 7.71 -8.00 -12.85
N ASN A 49 8.22 -9.15 -13.30
CA ASN A 49 8.85 -9.28 -14.62
C ASN A 49 8.61 -10.66 -15.26
N SER A 50 7.40 -11.17 -15.18
CA SER A 50 7.07 -12.44 -15.81
C SER A 50 5.73 -12.37 -16.56
N PRO A 51 5.49 -13.21 -17.57
CA PRO A 51 4.18 -13.29 -18.21
C PRO A 51 3.05 -13.56 -17.21
N SER A 52 3.25 -14.48 -16.27
CA SER A 52 2.27 -14.77 -15.22
C SER A 52 2.04 -13.55 -14.31
N GLY A 53 3.12 -12.86 -13.90
CA GLY A 53 3.03 -11.63 -13.12
C GLY A 53 2.32 -10.49 -13.86
N ALA A 54 2.38 -10.49 -15.20
CA ALA A 54 1.68 -9.54 -16.05
C ALA A 54 0.30 -10.04 -16.52
N TRP A 55 -0.20 -11.13 -15.91
CA TRP A 55 -1.49 -11.76 -16.21
C TRP A 55 -1.62 -12.28 -17.65
N VAL A 56 -0.51 -12.53 -18.34
CA VAL A 56 -0.48 -13.19 -19.64
C VAL A 56 -0.58 -14.70 -19.42
N TYR A 57 -1.74 -15.14 -18.91
CA TYR A 57 -1.98 -16.54 -18.63
C TYR A 57 -2.14 -17.37 -19.90
N PRO A 58 -1.69 -18.64 -19.91
CA PRO A 58 -1.97 -19.56 -21.00
C PRO A 58 -3.49 -19.72 -21.21
N ILE A 59 -3.88 -19.86 -22.45
CA ILE A 59 -5.26 -20.13 -22.85
C ILE A 59 -5.34 -21.61 -23.19
N PRO A 60 -6.25 -22.40 -22.56
CA PRO A 60 -6.44 -23.80 -22.92
C PRO A 60 -6.82 -23.98 -24.41
N PRO A 61 -6.30 -25.01 -25.10
CA PRO A 61 -6.56 -25.19 -26.52
C PRO A 61 -8.04 -25.46 -26.87
N ASP A 62 -8.81 -25.95 -25.91
CA ASP A 62 -10.24 -26.25 -26.03
C ASP A 62 -11.15 -25.06 -25.61
N ALA A 63 -10.56 -23.91 -25.29
CA ALA A 63 -11.32 -22.71 -24.91
C ALA A 63 -12.24 -22.26 -26.06
N SER A 64 -13.56 -22.34 -25.84
CA SER A 64 -14.58 -22.06 -26.84
C SER A 64 -15.91 -21.70 -26.17
N GLU A 65 -16.89 -21.26 -26.95
CA GLU A 65 -18.27 -21.03 -26.46
C GLU A 65 -18.97 -22.32 -25.98
N GLN A 66 -18.46 -23.49 -26.38
CA GLN A 66 -18.99 -24.78 -25.93
C GLN A 66 -18.44 -25.19 -24.54
N THR A 67 -17.25 -24.70 -24.18
CA THR A 67 -16.59 -25.03 -22.91
C THR A 67 -16.69 -23.92 -21.86
N ILE A 68 -17.10 -22.71 -22.26
CA ILE A 68 -17.18 -21.52 -21.41
C ILE A 68 -18.56 -20.89 -21.55
N ASP A 69 -19.26 -20.71 -20.42
CA ASP A 69 -20.50 -19.91 -20.40
C ASP A 69 -20.15 -18.42 -20.48
N TRP A 70 -19.89 -17.97 -21.72
CA TRP A 70 -19.50 -16.60 -22.01
C TRP A 70 -20.52 -15.55 -21.58
N ASN A 71 -21.82 -15.88 -21.72
CA ASN A 71 -22.88 -14.96 -21.33
C ASN A 71 -22.96 -14.76 -19.81
N ALA A 72 -22.78 -15.84 -19.02
CA ALA A 72 -22.69 -15.75 -17.58
C ALA A 72 -21.45 -14.98 -17.12
N PHE A 73 -20.30 -15.19 -17.79
CA PHE A 73 -19.09 -14.40 -17.51
C PHE A 73 -19.27 -12.91 -17.77
N LEU A 74 -19.89 -12.53 -18.88
CA LEU A 74 -20.12 -11.12 -19.21
C LEU A 74 -20.99 -10.43 -18.15
N GLY A 75 -21.99 -11.13 -17.59
CA GLY A 75 -22.91 -10.49 -16.63
C GLY A 75 -23.49 -9.18 -17.17
N ASP A 76 -23.23 -8.06 -16.47
CA ASP A 76 -23.63 -6.70 -16.83
C ASP A 76 -22.62 -5.98 -17.74
N ALA A 77 -21.46 -6.59 -18.04
CA ALA A 77 -20.47 -6.01 -18.92
C ALA A 77 -21.00 -5.89 -20.38
N PRO A 78 -20.40 -5.02 -21.20
CA PRO A 78 -20.80 -4.86 -22.59
C PRO A 78 -20.80 -6.19 -23.35
N LYS A 79 -21.90 -6.49 -24.05
CA LYS A 79 -22.03 -7.72 -24.84
C LYS A 79 -21.04 -7.71 -26.00
N ARG A 80 -20.28 -8.80 -26.11
CA ARG A 80 -19.21 -9.01 -27.11
C ARG A 80 -19.24 -10.45 -27.63
N PRO A 81 -18.74 -10.71 -28.84
CA PRO A 81 -18.40 -12.07 -29.26
C PRO A 81 -17.42 -12.73 -28.29
N PHE A 82 -17.42 -14.05 -28.27
CA PHE A 82 -16.50 -14.81 -27.45
C PHE A 82 -15.04 -14.42 -27.70
N ASP A 83 -14.31 -14.20 -26.62
CA ASP A 83 -12.90 -13.86 -26.64
C ASP A 83 -12.21 -14.56 -25.46
N ALA A 84 -11.46 -15.62 -25.79
CA ALA A 84 -10.73 -16.41 -24.79
C ALA A 84 -9.69 -15.57 -24.02
N ALA A 85 -9.04 -14.61 -24.68
CA ALA A 85 -8.07 -13.75 -24.02
C ALA A 85 -8.75 -12.88 -22.96
N ARG A 86 -9.91 -12.34 -23.24
CA ARG A 86 -10.69 -11.57 -22.25
C ARG A 86 -11.15 -12.42 -21.08
N PHE A 87 -11.50 -13.67 -21.31
CA PHE A 87 -11.90 -14.58 -20.23
C PHE A 87 -10.72 -14.96 -19.32
N PHE A 88 -9.62 -15.47 -19.89
CA PHE A 88 -8.48 -15.96 -19.09
C PHE A 88 -7.58 -14.85 -18.56
N ARG A 89 -7.59 -13.67 -19.18
CA ARG A 89 -6.77 -12.51 -18.81
C ARG A 89 -7.62 -11.31 -18.39
N TRP A 90 -8.77 -11.56 -17.76
CA TRP A 90 -9.79 -10.56 -17.43
C TRP A 90 -9.25 -9.35 -16.65
N ARG A 91 -8.21 -9.54 -15.84
CA ARG A 91 -7.54 -8.46 -15.11
C ARG A 91 -6.93 -7.38 -16.02
N CYS A 92 -6.68 -7.71 -17.28
CA CYS A 92 -6.12 -6.79 -18.26
C CYS A 92 -7.17 -5.86 -18.87
N PHE A 93 -8.47 -6.10 -18.64
CA PHE A 93 -9.56 -5.41 -19.32
C PHE A 93 -10.49 -4.69 -18.34
N SER A 94 -10.75 -3.41 -18.62
CA SER A 94 -11.55 -2.53 -17.77
C SER A 94 -13.03 -2.92 -17.66
N ASP A 95 -13.54 -3.73 -18.59
CA ASP A 95 -14.89 -4.30 -18.51
C ASP A 95 -15.04 -5.30 -17.34
N TYR A 96 -13.95 -5.90 -16.85
CA TYR A 96 -13.99 -7.04 -15.91
C TYR A 96 -13.12 -6.84 -14.67
N GLY A 97 -12.08 -6.04 -14.75
CA GLY A 97 -11.09 -5.85 -13.68
C GLY A 97 -10.74 -4.38 -13.44
N GLU A 98 -9.87 -4.18 -12.47
CA GLU A 98 -9.38 -2.85 -12.06
C GLU A 98 -7.86 -2.68 -12.28
N GLY A 99 -7.26 -3.60 -13.07
CA GLY A 99 -5.85 -3.54 -13.44
C GLY A 99 -4.90 -3.50 -12.25
N LEU A 100 -3.75 -2.83 -12.42
CA LEU A 100 -2.70 -2.74 -11.41
C LEU A 100 -3.17 -2.12 -10.10
N ALA A 101 -4.01 -1.10 -10.16
CA ALA A 101 -4.49 -0.44 -8.96
C ALA A 101 -5.38 -1.36 -8.14
N GLY A 102 -6.38 -2.00 -8.75
CA GLY A 102 -7.32 -2.86 -8.04
C GLY A 102 -6.71 -4.17 -7.56
N ASP A 103 -5.76 -4.76 -8.31
CA ASP A 103 -5.20 -6.06 -8.01
C ASP A 103 -3.93 -6.01 -7.14
N LEU A 104 -3.17 -4.90 -7.18
CA LEU A 104 -1.88 -4.78 -6.50
C LEU A 104 -1.83 -3.65 -5.46
N PHE A 105 -2.32 -2.45 -5.78
CA PHE A 105 -2.33 -1.38 -4.77
C PHE A 105 -3.20 -1.73 -3.57
N VAL A 106 -4.24 -2.54 -3.76
CA VAL A 106 -5.09 -2.99 -2.64
C VAL A 106 -4.27 -3.68 -1.55
N HIS A 107 -3.27 -4.50 -1.90
CA HIS A 107 -2.39 -5.16 -0.93
C HIS A 107 -1.47 -4.17 -0.21
N LEU A 108 -0.95 -3.16 -0.92
CA LEU A 108 -0.10 -2.13 -0.35
C LEU A 108 -0.90 -1.22 0.58
N LEU A 109 -2.07 -0.76 0.13
CA LEU A 109 -2.96 0.10 0.93
C LEU A 109 -3.46 -0.62 2.18
N SER A 110 -3.90 -1.88 2.07
CA SER A 110 -4.31 -2.69 3.22
C SER A 110 -3.17 -2.83 4.24
N GLY A 111 -1.95 -3.07 3.77
CA GLY A 111 -0.78 -3.12 4.64
C GLY A 111 -0.50 -1.80 5.35
N ILE A 112 -0.54 -0.69 4.64
CA ILE A 112 -0.37 0.66 5.21
C ILE A 112 -1.44 0.96 6.24
N TYR A 113 -2.70 0.64 5.96
CA TYR A 113 -3.81 0.86 6.89
C TYR A 113 -3.68 0.02 8.15
N PHE A 114 -3.33 -1.25 8.01
CA PHE A 114 -3.12 -2.13 9.15
C PHE A 114 -2.01 -1.65 10.07
N ILE A 115 -0.88 -1.25 9.51
CA ILE A 115 0.31 -0.81 10.26
C ILE A 115 0.06 0.55 10.91
N SER A 116 -0.44 1.52 10.16
CA SER A 116 -0.65 2.88 10.65
C SER A 116 -1.88 3.04 11.54
N GLY A 117 -2.79 2.07 11.52
CA GLY A 117 -4.09 2.18 12.18
C GLY A 117 -5.04 3.17 11.50
N THR A 118 -4.70 3.70 10.33
CA THR A 118 -5.57 4.57 9.54
C THR A 118 -6.69 3.74 8.94
N ASN A 119 -7.92 4.19 9.13
CA ASN A 119 -9.11 3.56 8.53
C ASN A 119 -9.90 4.59 7.71
N GLU A 120 -9.20 5.38 6.93
CA GLU A 120 -9.77 6.42 6.07
C GLU A 120 -9.24 6.25 4.65
N ALA A 121 -10.12 6.46 3.67
CA ALA A 121 -9.69 6.54 2.29
C ALA A 121 -8.83 7.79 2.06
N PRO A 122 -7.91 7.79 1.05
CA PRO A 122 -7.15 8.98 0.73
C PRO A 122 -8.08 10.12 0.29
N GLN A 123 -7.71 11.35 0.66
CA GLN A 123 -8.46 12.54 0.28
C GLN A 123 -8.32 12.85 -1.20
N ARG A 124 -7.13 12.57 -1.77
CA ARG A 124 -6.76 12.91 -3.13
C ARG A 124 -5.77 11.90 -3.70
N ALA A 125 -5.85 11.66 -5.00
CA ALA A 125 -4.88 10.87 -5.75
C ALA A 125 -4.47 11.58 -7.04
N GLN A 126 -3.19 11.51 -7.37
CA GLN A 126 -2.63 11.92 -8.65
C GLN A 126 -1.84 10.74 -9.22
N THR A 127 -2.15 10.35 -10.44
CA THR A 127 -1.62 9.14 -11.05
C THR A 127 -0.97 9.43 -12.38
N SER A 128 0.19 8.80 -12.60
CA SER A 128 0.88 8.72 -13.88
C SER A 128 1.18 7.26 -14.22
N GLY A 129 1.33 6.95 -15.50
CA GLY A 129 1.62 5.59 -15.94
C GLY A 129 1.62 5.44 -17.45
N GLY A 130 1.75 4.20 -17.91
CA GLY A 130 1.75 3.91 -19.35
C GLY A 130 1.87 2.44 -19.67
N LEU A 131 1.69 2.11 -20.94
CA LEU A 131 1.84 0.76 -21.50
C LEU A 131 3.13 0.70 -22.30
N PHE A 132 4.17 0.12 -21.72
CA PHE A 132 5.53 0.11 -22.27
C PHE A 132 5.90 -1.22 -22.94
N ARG A 133 5.61 -2.34 -22.28
CA ARG A 133 6.05 -3.68 -22.70
C ARG A 133 4.91 -4.59 -23.14
N TRP A 134 3.86 -4.75 -22.35
CA TRP A 134 2.82 -5.78 -22.54
C TRP A 134 1.70 -5.29 -23.46
N LYS A 135 2.04 -5.03 -24.73
CA LYS A 135 1.12 -4.50 -25.77
C LYS A 135 0.27 -5.62 -26.37
N ASP A 136 -0.50 -6.30 -25.55
CA ASP A 136 -1.31 -7.47 -25.87
C ASP A 136 -2.82 -7.16 -26.05
N GLY A 137 -3.16 -5.88 -26.19
CA GLY A 137 -4.54 -5.43 -26.35
C GLY A 137 -5.25 -5.10 -25.03
N ARG A 138 -4.51 -5.07 -23.91
CA ARG A 138 -5.05 -4.67 -22.60
C ARG A 138 -5.43 -3.20 -22.55
N ASP A 139 -6.40 -2.89 -21.69
CA ASP A 139 -6.84 -1.51 -21.45
C ASP A 139 -5.97 -0.80 -20.40
N PHE A 140 -5.44 -1.56 -19.44
CA PHE A 140 -4.68 -1.02 -18.31
C PHE A 140 -3.20 -0.81 -18.65
N PRO A 141 -2.55 0.18 -18.02
CA PRO A 141 -1.10 0.36 -18.12
C PRO A 141 -0.36 -0.83 -17.51
N ASP A 142 0.91 -1.01 -17.86
CA ASP A 142 1.82 -1.98 -17.25
C ASP A 142 2.83 -1.35 -16.29
N LEU A 143 2.77 -0.02 -16.16
CA LEU A 143 3.38 0.78 -15.11
C LEU A 143 2.38 1.84 -14.66
N ILE A 144 2.16 1.93 -13.35
CA ILE A 144 1.35 2.98 -12.72
C ILE A 144 2.04 3.45 -11.45
N GLU A 145 2.07 4.76 -11.25
CA GLU A 145 2.53 5.40 -10.01
C GLU A 145 1.49 6.41 -9.54
N THR A 146 1.17 6.35 -8.26
CA THR A 146 0.14 7.22 -7.66
C THR A 146 0.65 7.86 -6.39
N LEU A 147 0.51 9.17 -6.31
CA LEU A 147 0.65 9.95 -5.09
C LEU A 147 -0.72 10.12 -4.44
N TYR A 148 -0.82 9.71 -3.17
CA TYR A 148 -2.02 9.88 -2.35
C TYR A 148 -1.78 10.87 -1.22
N ASP A 149 -2.77 11.71 -0.97
CA ASP A 149 -2.80 12.62 0.17
C ASP A 149 -3.69 12.06 1.28
N TYR A 150 -3.10 11.93 2.46
CA TYR A 150 -3.78 11.66 3.73
C TYR A 150 -3.57 12.83 4.68
N PRO A 151 -4.40 13.01 5.72
CA PRO A 151 -4.25 14.14 6.65
C PRO A 151 -2.87 14.22 7.32
N LYS A 152 -2.27 13.07 7.67
CA LYS A 152 -1.04 12.99 8.45
C LYS A 152 0.21 12.71 7.64
N PHE A 153 0.09 12.05 6.49
CA PHE A 153 1.22 11.62 5.67
C PHE A 153 0.88 11.62 4.17
N ARG A 154 1.90 11.47 3.37
CA ARG A 154 1.79 11.22 1.92
C ARG A 154 2.18 9.79 1.63
N VAL A 155 1.52 9.20 0.64
CA VAL A 155 1.84 7.84 0.18
C VAL A 155 2.14 7.86 -1.31
N VAL A 156 3.24 7.24 -1.71
CA VAL A 156 3.54 6.96 -3.12
C VAL A 156 3.51 5.45 -3.33
N LEU A 157 2.65 5.00 -4.24
CA LEU A 157 2.59 3.61 -4.65
C LEU A 157 2.96 3.46 -6.11
N ARG A 158 3.77 2.45 -6.42
CA ARG A 158 4.12 2.06 -7.78
C ARG A 158 3.82 0.59 -8.02
N CYS A 159 3.18 0.28 -9.15
CA CYS A 159 3.13 -1.08 -9.68
C CYS A 159 3.73 -1.10 -11.08
N ASN A 160 4.59 -2.09 -11.31
CA ASN A 160 5.36 -2.21 -12.53
C ASN A 160 5.47 -3.69 -12.95
N LEU A 161 5.05 -4.00 -14.17
CA LEU A 161 5.10 -5.36 -14.72
C LEU A 161 6.31 -5.58 -15.65
N ASN A 162 7.22 -4.61 -15.73
CA ASN A 162 8.32 -4.57 -16.71
C ASN A 162 9.67 -4.94 -16.10
N ASN A 163 9.80 -4.85 -14.78
CA ASN A 163 11.05 -5.06 -14.05
C ASN A 163 10.75 -5.68 -12.68
N ALA A 164 11.53 -6.69 -12.28
CA ALA A 164 11.40 -7.34 -10.98
C ALA A 164 12.16 -6.55 -9.90
N GLY A 165 11.42 -5.84 -9.06
CA GLY A 165 11.94 -5.07 -7.91
C GLY A 165 11.40 -5.53 -6.56
N GLY A 166 10.53 -6.55 -6.55
CA GLY A 166 9.87 -7.02 -5.32
C GLY A 166 8.69 -6.16 -4.89
N GLU A 167 8.34 -6.28 -3.61
CA GLU A 167 7.13 -5.63 -3.07
C GLU A 167 7.42 -4.96 -1.71
N PRO A 168 8.41 -4.05 -1.63
CA PRO A 168 8.72 -3.35 -0.40
C PRO A 168 7.64 -2.29 -0.05
N ILE A 169 7.45 -2.10 1.26
CA ILE A 169 6.74 -0.94 1.82
C ILE A 169 7.68 -0.29 2.83
N LYS A 170 7.84 1.02 2.74
CA LYS A 170 8.75 1.77 3.57
C LYS A 170 8.06 2.96 4.24
N PHE A 171 8.22 3.08 5.54
CA PHE A 171 7.68 4.15 6.37
C PHE A 171 8.81 5.07 6.79
N HIS A 172 8.71 6.36 6.47
CA HIS A 172 9.67 7.39 6.85
C HIS A 172 9.11 8.23 7.99
N GLY A 173 9.76 8.13 9.13
CA GLY A 173 9.41 8.89 10.32
C GLY A 173 10.53 9.81 10.77
N THR A 174 10.23 10.71 11.70
CA THR A 174 11.19 11.70 12.22
C THR A 174 12.31 11.09 13.08
N LYS A 175 12.11 9.86 13.58
CA LYS A 175 13.09 9.15 14.41
C LYS A 175 13.70 7.92 13.76
N GLY A 176 13.21 7.51 12.60
CA GLY A 176 13.71 6.35 11.91
C GLY A 176 12.89 5.96 10.69
N THR A 177 13.40 4.95 10.00
CA THR A 177 12.77 4.36 8.81
C THR A 177 12.51 2.89 9.06
N MET A 178 11.33 2.42 8.67
CA MET A 178 10.96 1.01 8.73
C MET A 178 10.65 0.50 7.33
N GLU A 179 11.27 -0.59 6.93
CA GLU A 179 11.05 -1.22 5.64
C GLU A 179 10.58 -2.66 5.83
N ILE A 180 9.54 -3.04 5.10
CA ILE A 180 9.08 -4.43 4.98
C ILE A 180 9.34 -4.87 3.55
N ASN A 181 10.05 -5.97 3.37
CA ASN A 181 10.26 -6.59 2.07
C ASN A 181 10.08 -8.11 2.19
N GLY A 182 9.04 -8.64 1.56
CA GLY A 182 8.66 -10.04 1.69
C GLY A 182 8.36 -10.43 3.14
N GLN A 183 9.14 -11.35 3.69
CA GLN A 183 9.00 -11.88 5.05
C GLN A 183 9.95 -11.22 6.07
N THR A 184 10.55 -10.10 5.72
CA THR A 184 11.52 -9.41 6.59
C THR A 184 11.11 -7.95 6.79
N LEU A 185 11.21 -7.50 8.04
CA LEU A 185 11.10 -6.12 8.46
C LEU A 185 12.48 -5.67 8.94
N THR A 186 12.87 -4.46 8.55
CA THR A 186 14.06 -3.78 9.05
C THR A 186 13.66 -2.40 9.56
N PHE A 187 14.00 -2.10 10.81
CA PHE A 187 13.91 -0.75 11.37
C PHE A 187 15.32 -0.17 11.49
N THR A 188 15.49 1.03 10.97
CA THR A 188 16.74 1.79 11.03
C THR A 188 16.47 3.13 11.72
N PRO A 189 16.95 3.32 12.95
CA PRO A 189 16.83 4.61 13.65
C PRO A 189 17.67 5.67 12.95
N GLN A 190 17.26 6.93 13.05
CA GLN A 190 18.06 8.04 12.58
C GLN A 190 18.54 8.91 13.75
N ASP A 191 19.71 9.52 13.57
CA ASP A 191 20.25 10.49 14.52
C ASP A 191 19.33 11.73 14.54
N THR A 192 18.67 11.95 15.66
CA THR A 192 17.79 13.10 15.89
C THR A 192 18.51 14.23 16.65
N THR A 193 19.80 14.06 16.93
CA THR A 193 20.59 15.06 17.63
C THR A 193 20.68 16.33 16.82
N LEU A 194 20.17 17.43 17.35
CA LEU A 194 20.32 18.74 16.73
C LEU A 194 21.79 19.16 16.83
N LYS A 195 22.35 19.62 15.70
CA LYS A 195 23.73 20.11 15.63
C LYS A 195 23.72 21.58 15.24
N PRO A 196 24.45 22.42 15.98
CA PRO A 196 24.51 23.86 15.68
C PRO A 196 25.30 24.15 14.40
N GLU A 197 26.14 23.20 14.00
CA GLU A 197 27.07 23.38 12.89
C GLU A 197 26.38 23.19 11.54
N GLY A 198 25.89 24.28 10.99
CA GLY A 198 25.41 24.33 9.63
C GLY A 198 26.46 24.81 8.66
N TYR A 199 26.27 24.52 7.38
CA TYR A 199 27.06 25.10 6.28
C TYR A 199 27.14 26.63 6.36
N SER A 200 26.04 27.29 6.76
CA SER A 200 25.87 28.73 6.81
C SER A 200 26.80 29.43 7.82
N ILE A 201 27.12 28.81 8.95
CA ILE A 201 27.96 29.47 9.98
C ILE A 201 29.45 29.33 9.73
N LYS A 202 29.88 28.48 8.79
CA LYS A 202 31.30 28.30 8.47
C LYS A 202 31.94 29.57 7.93
N GLY A 203 31.20 30.41 7.21
CA GLY A 203 31.64 31.69 6.68
C GLY A 203 31.55 32.87 7.65
N TRP A 204 31.06 32.68 8.87
CA TRP A 204 30.94 33.76 9.84
C TRP A 204 32.27 34.12 10.47
N PRO A 205 32.49 35.42 10.84
CA PRO A 205 33.62 35.79 11.67
C PRO A 205 33.71 34.96 12.95
N ALA A 206 34.92 34.55 13.32
CA ALA A 206 35.16 33.65 14.43
C ALA A 206 34.48 34.06 15.73
N ARG A 207 34.43 35.38 16.03
CA ARG A 207 33.73 35.89 17.20
C ARG A 207 32.23 35.60 17.18
N LEU A 208 31.56 35.89 16.06
CA LEU A 208 30.12 35.67 15.93
C LEU A 208 29.76 34.19 15.99
N ARG A 209 30.58 33.33 15.37
CA ARG A 209 30.40 31.88 15.44
C ARG A 209 30.53 31.36 16.86
N LYS A 210 31.53 31.86 17.61
CA LYS A 210 31.71 31.46 19.03
C LYS A 210 30.50 31.90 19.89
N GLU A 211 30.04 33.12 19.72
CA GLU A 211 28.87 33.67 20.45
C GLU A 211 27.62 32.84 20.12
N TYR A 212 27.38 32.51 18.86
CA TYR A 212 26.27 31.69 18.42
C TYR A 212 26.31 30.26 19.03
N LEU A 213 27.47 29.59 18.99
CA LEU A 213 27.62 28.27 19.54
C LEU A 213 27.41 28.23 21.06
N ALA A 214 27.91 29.25 21.77
CA ALA A 214 27.66 29.36 23.21
C ALA A 214 26.18 29.57 23.55
N GLN A 215 25.46 30.35 22.74
CA GLN A 215 24.02 30.52 22.92
C GLN A 215 23.26 29.23 22.56
N TRP A 216 23.71 28.53 21.49
CA TRP A 216 23.13 27.26 21.08
C TRP A 216 23.17 26.22 22.22
N ASP A 217 24.30 26.08 22.91
CA ASP A 217 24.46 25.14 24.03
C ASP A 217 23.54 25.47 25.21
N VAL A 218 23.20 26.75 25.40
CA VAL A 218 22.21 27.19 26.42
C VAL A 218 20.80 26.85 25.98
N ASP A 219 20.46 27.11 24.72
CA ASP A 219 19.11 26.90 24.18
C ASP A 219 18.80 25.42 23.93
N HIS A 220 19.84 24.60 23.70
CA HIS A 220 19.76 23.17 23.40
C HIS A 220 20.69 22.38 24.34
N PRO A 221 20.40 22.32 25.64
CA PRO A 221 21.23 21.56 26.55
C PRO A 221 21.29 20.09 26.13
N ALA A 222 22.46 19.46 26.25
CA ALA A 222 22.63 18.06 25.97
C ALA A 222 21.60 17.25 26.75
N PRO A 223 20.91 16.29 26.13
CA PRO A 223 19.98 15.43 26.85
C PRO A 223 20.68 14.72 28.00
N GLY A 224 20.02 14.60 29.14
CA GLY A 224 20.55 13.90 30.30
C GLY A 224 20.74 12.39 30.02
N PRO A 225 21.55 11.70 30.82
CA PRO A 225 21.81 10.26 30.62
C PRO A 225 20.54 9.38 30.61
N LEU A 226 19.44 9.86 31.19
CA LEU A 226 18.14 9.18 31.21
C LEU A 226 17.28 9.48 29.97
N ASP A 227 17.65 10.47 29.17
CA ASP A 227 16.90 10.88 27.97
C ASP A 227 17.44 10.17 26.69
N TYR A 228 18.54 9.47 26.79
CA TYR A 228 19.08 8.65 25.71
C TYR A 228 18.35 7.30 25.65
N GLN A 229 17.20 7.25 25.03
CA GLN A 229 16.72 5.98 24.49
C GLN A 229 17.46 5.73 23.16
N VAL A 230 18.53 4.98 23.22
CA VAL A 230 19.16 4.43 22.02
C VAL A 230 18.18 3.43 21.45
N VAL A 231 17.42 3.84 20.44
CA VAL A 231 16.61 2.90 19.67
C VAL A 231 17.57 2.20 18.72
N GLU A 232 17.83 0.93 18.97
CA GLU A 232 18.71 0.13 18.14
C GLU A 232 18.03 -0.24 16.82
N ALA A 233 18.84 -0.47 15.79
CA ALA A 233 18.38 -1.06 14.55
C ALA A 233 17.84 -2.47 14.82
N GLU A 234 16.67 -2.77 14.29
CA GLU A 234 16.01 -4.06 14.50
C GLU A 234 15.71 -4.73 13.15
N THR A 235 16.00 -6.03 13.06
CA THR A 235 15.57 -6.85 11.93
C THR A 235 14.74 -8.01 12.46
N PHE A 236 13.52 -8.15 11.93
CA PHE A 236 12.61 -9.25 12.21
C PHE A 236 12.30 -10.03 10.94
N THR A 237 12.49 -11.33 10.96
CA THR A 237 12.18 -12.23 9.83
C THR A 237 11.21 -13.30 10.29
N ALA A 238 10.16 -13.53 9.52
CA ALA A 238 9.21 -14.61 9.81
C ALA A 238 9.92 -15.98 9.80
N PRO A 239 9.49 -16.92 10.65
CA PRO A 239 10.03 -18.26 10.66
C PRO A 239 9.94 -18.96 9.31
N GLN A 240 10.87 -19.84 9.02
CA GLN A 240 10.83 -20.67 7.80
C GLN A 240 9.52 -21.45 7.73
N GLY A 241 8.87 -21.42 6.56
CA GLY A 241 7.59 -22.09 6.33
C GLY A 241 6.36 -21.31 6.82
N TYR A 242 6.55 -20.12 7.38
CA TYR A 242 5.41 -19.26 7.74
C TYR A 242 4.60 -18.86 6.49
N SER A 243 3.28 -18.85 6.62
CA SER A 243 2.35 -18.47 5.55
C SER A 243 1.29 -17.50 6.07
N ASP A 244 1.34 -16.26 5.59
CA ASP A 244 0.32 -15.25 5.83
C ASP A 244 -1.04 -15.64 5.25
N VAL A 245 -1.07 -16.37 4.15
CA VAL A 245 -2.30 -16.93 3.56
C VAL A 245 -2.97 -17.88 4.54
N SER A 246 -2.23 -18.82 5.15
CA SER A 246 -2.77 -19.74 6.15
C SER A 246 -3.26 -19.02 7.40
N ALA A 247 -2.50 -18.01 7.86
CA ALA A 247 -2.90 -17.17 8.99
C ALA A 247 -4.19 -16.39 8.68
N HIS A 248 -4.32 -15.87 7.47
CA HIS A 248 -5.51 -15.14 7.04
C HIS A 248 -6.75 -16.03 6.95
N GLN A 249 -6.62 -17.24 6.41
CA GLN A 249 -7.69 -18.24 6.42
C GLN A 249 -8.11 -18.62 7.83
N ALA A 250 -7.13 -18.85 8.73
CA ALA A 250 -7.41 -19.15 10.13
C ALA A 250 -8.16 -18.02 10.82
N ASN A 251 -7.81 -16.75 10.54
CA ASN A 251 -8.53 -15.58 11.03
C ASN A 251 -10.00 -15.60 10.58
N PHE A 252 -10.28 -15.87 9.31
CA PHE A 252 -11.65 -16.00 8.80
C PHE A 252 -12.45 -17.08 9.51
N PHE A 253 -11.91 -18.31 9.59
CA PHE A 253 -12.60 -19.39 10.27
C PHE A 253 -12.84 -19.12 11.75
N ASN A 254 -11.89 -18.49 12.43
CA ASN A 254 -12.05 -18.07 13.81
C ASN A 254 -13.17 -17.02 13.94
N ALA A 255 -13.19 -16.03 13.05
CA ALA A 255 -14.23 -15.00 13.03
C ALA A 255 -15.63 -15.60 12.79
N VAL A 256 -15.75 -16.59 11.91
CA VAL A 256 -17.02 -17.31 11.69
C VAL A 256 -17.50 -18.04 12.95
N ARG A 257 -16.59 -18.72 13.68
CA ARG A 257 -16.91 -19.45 14.92
C ARG A 257 -17.25 -18.52 16.08
N THR A 258 -16.48 -17.44 16.23
CA THR A 258 -16.60 -16.52 17.39
C THR A 258 -17.55 -15.37 17.15
N ARG A 259 -17.95 -15.14 15.92
CA ARG A 259 -18.73 -13.98 15.46
C ARG A 259 -18.05 -12.63 15.70
N LYS A 260 -16.72 -12.63 15.92
CA LYS A 260 -15.91 -11.42 16.01
C LYS A 260 -15.56 -10.92 14.60
N PRO A 261 -15.33 -9.62 14.41
CA PRO A 261 -14.86 -9.09 13.14
C PRO A 261 -13.57 -9.76 12.67
N THR A 262 -13.40 -9.88 11.35
CA THR A 262 -12.14 -10.27 10.73
C THR A 262 -11.13 -9.14 10.80
N VAL A 263 -9.85 -9.43 10.62
CA VAL A 263 -8.77 -8.43 10.60
C VAL A 263 -8.94 -7.44 9.44
N GLU A 264 -9.48 -7.90 8.33
CA GLU A 264 -9.81 -7.09 7.15
C GLU A 264 -11.29 -7.28 6.79
N ASN A 265 -12.14 -6.57 7.49
CA ASN A 265 -13.59 -6.62 7.27
C ASN A 265 -14.01 -5.79 6.05
N GLU A 266 -15.32 -5.78 5.78
CA GLU A 266 -15.93 -5.08 4.63
C GLU A 266 -15.69 -3.57 4.63
N VAL A 267 -15.59 -2.93 5.78
CA VAL A 267 -15.35 -1.48 5.90
C VAL A 267 -13.88 -1.17 5.57
N PHE A 268 -12.97 -1.93 6.16
CA PHE A 268 -11.54 -1.82 5.91
C PHE A 268 -11.23 -2.02 4.42
N GLY A 269 -11.71 -3.13 3.84
CA GLY A 269 -11.49 -3.42 2.42
C GLY A 269 -12.14 -2.38 1.48
N ASN A 270 -13.29 -1.80 1.87
CA ASN A 270 -13.92 -0.74 1.10
C ASN A 270 -13.02 0.51 1.02
N HIS A 271 -12.38 0.90 2.12
CA HIS A 271 -11.48 2.07 2.11
C HIS A 271 -10.23 1.83 1.26
N ALA A 272 -9.66 0.61 1.30
CA ALA A 272 -8.56 0.24 0.41
C ALA A 272 -8.99 0.27 -1.07
N ALA A 273 -10.18 -0.25 -1.39
CA ALA A 273 -10.72 -0.23 -2.75
C ALA A 273 -10.97 1.19 -3.26
N ILE A 274 -11.44 2.12 -2.42
CA ILE A 274 -11.59 3.54 -2.79
C ILE A 274 -10.24 4.12 -3.23
N GLY A 275 -9.14 3.82 -2.54
CA GLY A 275 -7.80 4.25 -2.96
C GLY A 275 -7.43 3.73 -4.35
N CYS A 276 -7.76 2.48 -4.66
CA CYS A 276 -7.54 1.89 -5.98
C CYS A 276 -8.39 2.57 -7.07
N HIS A 277 -9.67 2.82 -6.78
CA HIS A 277 -10.56 3.52 -7.72
C HIS A 277 -10.13 4.97 -7.97
N LEU A 278 -9.63 5.67 -6.94
CA LEU A 278 -9.06 7.01 -7.10
C LEU A 278 -7.86 7.00 -8.05
N ALA A 279 -6.96 6.02 -7.93
CA ALA A 279 -5.81 5.87 -8.82
C ALA A 279 -6.24 5.66 -10.28
N ASN A 280 -7.17 4.72 -10.51
CA ASN A 280 -7.70 4.47 -11.84
C ASN A 280 -8.43 5.69 -12.41
N TYR A 281 -9.27 6.34 -11.61
CA TYR A 281 -9.97 7.55 -12.04
C TYR A 281 -8.99 8.65 -12.46
N ALA A 282 -7.97 8.93 -11.62
CA ALA A 282 -6.96 9.93 -11.91
C ALA A 282 -6.19 9.60 -13.20
N TYR A 283 -5.82 8.33 -13.42
CA TYR A 283 -5.12 7.88 -14.62
C TYR A 283 -5.98 8.05 -15.88
N PHE A 284 -7.17 7.45 -15.91
CA PHE A 284 -8.00 7.42 -17.13
C PHE A 284 -8.62 8.79 -17.46
N LYS A 285 -8.88 9.63 -16.47
CA LYS A 285 -9.39 10.99 -16.68
C LYS A 285 -8.29 12.04 -16.82
N ASN A 286 -7.03 11.66 -16.61
CA ASN A 286 -5.87 12.56 -16.62
C ASN A 286 -6.11 13.80 -15.74
N THR A 287 -6.53 13.56 -14.50
CA THR A 287 -6.91 14.60 -13.53
C THR A 287 -6.44 14.24 -12.13
N ILE A 288 -6.57 15.18 -11.20
CA ILE A 288 -6.43 14.89 -9.77
C ILE A 288 -7.79 14.38 -9.28
N ALA A 289 -7.85 13.13 -8.81
CA ALA A 289 -9.04 12.55 -8.23
C ALA A 289 -9.17 12.90 -6.75
N THR A 290 -10.39 13.23 -6.30
CA THR A 290 -10.72 13.53 -4.90
C THR A 290 -11.85 12.64 -4.42
N TRP A 291 -11.82 12.25 -3.14
CA TRP A 291 -12.87 11.48 -2.50
C TRP A 291 -13.79 12.38 -1.69
N ASP A 292 -15.06 12.37 -2.03
CA ASP A 292 -16.14 12.99 -1.23
C ASP A 292 -16.78 11.90 -0.37
N ALA A 293 -16.37 11.83 0.90
CA ALA A 293 -16.88 10.82 1.84
C ALA A 293 -18.37 11.00 2.18
N GLY A 294 -18.88 12.22 2.13
CA GLY A 294 -20.29 12.53 2.40
C GLY A 294 -21.20 12.06 1.25
N ALA A 295 -20.81 12.36 0.02
CA ALA A 295 -21.52 11.94 -1.18
C ALA A 295 -21.18 10.51 -1.63
N LYS A 296 -20.12 9.89 -1.07
CA LYS A 296 -19.55 8.59 -1.47
C LYS A 296 -19.23 8.54 -2.98
N THR A 297 -18.60 9.60 -3.50
CA THR A 297 -18.27 9.75 -4.92
C THR A 297 -16.85 10.21 -5.13
N ILE A 298 -16.29 9.86 -6.28
CA ILE A 298 -15.01 10.37 -6.77
C ILE A 298 -15.28 11.55 -7.69
N ARG A 299 -14.51 12.62 -7.53
CA ARG A 299 -14.53 13.83 -8.36
C ARG A 299 -13.12 14.11 -8.89
N GLY A 300 -13.05 14.82 -10.01
CA GLY A 300 -11.79 15.25 -10.62
C GLY A 300 -11.98 16.40 -11.56
#